data_2f89321e2b36dace0886d8bd91919b24
#
_entry.id   2f89321e2b36dace0886d8bd91919b24
#
_cell.length_a   1.000
_cell.length_b   1.000
_cell.length_c   1.000
_cell.angle_alpha   90.00
_cell.angle_beta   90.00
_cell.angle_gamma   90.00
#
_symmetry.space_group_name_H-M   'P 1'
#
loop_
_entity.id
_entity.type
_entity.pdbx_description
1 polymer ?
#
loop_
_entity_poly.entity_id
_entity_poly.type
_entity_poly.pdbx_seq_one_letter_code
_entity_poly.pdbx_strand_id
1 'polypeptide(L)'
;FDFHMYTLAPENQDTYQLTARPWGGVCAVPQFINSFDEDDARLEANYIQGQQYTYSGEILKRSIDGKPLIYTVDVPSIDQSDVDDGFRWGKFEYATGITNRLSNDWPLLRYADVLMMKAESLMRLGKSGAGALVTQVRERAFKNEPEKAQVTDAELMGGSVYDYGRRDSYKTEHDGGTDIKYGRFLDELGWEFCQEGRRRQDMIRFGIFTTKAWFSHDKSDETKNLYPIPNKVLLTNSNLKQNPGYSK
;
A
#
# COMPACT_ATOMS: atom_id res chain seq x y z
N PHE A 1 -1.89 3.01 -17.06
CA PHE A 1 -1.19 2.09 -16.15
C PHE A 1 -1.88 0.72 -16.12
N ASP A 2 -1.22 -0.33 -15.58
CA ASP A 2 -1.58 -1.73 -15.80
C ASP A 2 -1.87 -2.46 -14.47
N PHE A 3 -2.38 -1.78 -13.45
CA PHE A 3 -2.54 -2.33 -12.09
C PHE A 3 -3.37 -3.61 -12.05
N HIS A 4 -4.49 -3.65 -12.80
CA HIS A 4 -5.32 -4.84 -12.91
C HIS A 4 -4.55 -6.05 -13.43
N MET A 5 -3.62 -5.84 -14.37
CA MET A 5 -2.79 -6.92 -14.92
C MET A 5 -1.85 -7.52 -13.88
N TYR A 6 -1.28 -6.69 -12.99
CA TYR A 6 -0.35 -7.13 -11.96
C TYR A 6 -1.02 -7.70 -10.71
N THR A 7 -2.24 -7.27 -10.40
CA THR A 7 -2.89 -7.61 -9.12
C THR A 7 -3.95 -8.70 -9.25
N LEU A 8 -4.76 -8.72 -10.32
CA LEU A 8 -5.84 -9.69 -10.49
C LEU A 8 -5.31 -11.08 -10.84
N ALA A 9 -5.93 -12.12 -10.26
CA ALA A 9 -5.70 -13.49 -10.72
C ALA A 9 -6.09 -13.66 -12.19
N PRO A 10 -5.44 -14.55 -12.92
CA PRO A 10 -5.78 -14.85 -14.31
C PRO A 10 -7.27 -15.14 -14.56
N GLU A 11 -7.94 -15.75 -13.61
CA GLU A 11 -9.34 -16.10 -13.62
C GLU A 11 -10.27 -14.88 -13.62
N ASN A 12 -9.85 -13.76 -13.02
CA ASN A 12 -10.62 -12.51 -13.03
C ASN A 12 -10.73 -11.87 -14.42
N GLN A 13 -10.10 -12.44 -15.44
CA GLN A 13 -10.39 -12.09 -16.83
C GLN A 13 -11.90 -12.16 -17.11
N ASP A 14 -12.56 -13.19 -16.60
CA ASP A 14 -14.02 -13.34 -16.75
C ASP A 14 -14.80 -12.33 -15.91
N THR A 15 -14.43 -12.12 -14.65
CA THR A 15 -15.08 -11.15 -13.77
C THR A 15 -15.24 -9.77 -14.42
N TYR A 16 -14.20 -9.28 -15.05
CA TYR A 16 -14.16 -7.94 -15.66
C TYR A 16 -14.26 -7.95 -17.17
N GLN A 17 -14.50 -9.13 -17.81
CA GLN A 17 -14.55 -9.29 -19.26
C GLN A 17 -13.32 -8.68 -19.96
N LEU A 18 -12.13 -8.89 -19.38
CA LEU A 18 -10.90 -8.29 -19.87
C LEU A 18 -10.50 -8.87 -21.22
N THR A 19 -9.98 -8.04 -22.11
CA THR A 19 -9.49 -8.50 -23.43
C THR A 19 -8.14 -9.24 -23.34
N ALA A 20 -7.43 -9.08 -22.20
CA ALA A 20 -6.17 -9.76 -21.91
C ALA A 20 -6.25 -10.44 -20.54
N ARG A 21 -5.61 -11.60 -20.42
CA ARG A 21 -5.52 -12.35 -19.16
C ARG A 21 -4.57 -11.66 -18.19
N PRO A 22 -5.00 -11.35 -16.95
CA PRO A 22 -4.12 -10.80 -15.92
C PRO A 22 -2.97 -11.74 -15.56
N TRP A 23 -1.89 -11.15 -15.06
CA TRP A 23 -0.67 -11.90 -14.68
C TRP A 23 -0.68 -12.33 -13.21
N GLY A 24 -1.36 -11.57 -12.36
CA GLY A 24 -1.40 -11.79 -10.92
C GLY A 24 -0.12 -11.36 -10.19
N GLY A 25 -0.04 -11.70 -8.91
CA GLY A 25 1.18 -11.63 -8.10
C GLY A 25 1.24 -10.44 -7.13
N VAL A 26 0.84 -9.24 -7.52
CA VAL A 26 0.87 -8.08 -6.62
C VAL A 26 -0.34 -8.08 -5.70
N CYS A 27 -0.10 -8.10 -4.39
CA CYS A 27 -1.14 -8.05 -3.37
C CYS A 27 -0.73 -7.12 -2.21
N ALA A 28 -1.66 -6.88 -1.30
CA ALA A 28 -1.39 -6.12 -0.09
C ALA A 28 -0.60 -6.96 0.92
N VAL A 29 0.28 -6.31 1.67
CA VAL A 29 1.02 -6.92 2.77
C VAL A 29 0.06 -7.18 3.95
N PRO A 30 -0.02 -8.38 4.52
CA PRO A 30 -0.95 -8.72 5.60
C PRO A 30 -0.89 -7.77 6.80
N GLN A 31 0.32 -7.41 7.25
CA GLN A 31 0.51 -6.45 8.35
C GLN A 31 -0.13 -5.09 8.08
N PHE A 32 -0.15 -4.66 6.81
CA PHE A 32 -0.77 -3.38 6.44
C PHE A 32 -2.29 -3.47 6.47
N ILE A 33 -2.87 -4.53 5.95
CA ILE A 33 -4.32 -4.75 6.01
C ILE A 33 -4.79 -4.83 7.46
N ASN A 34 -4.09 -5.58 8.30
CA ASN A 34 -4.42 -5.74 9.72
C ASN A 34 -4.20 -4.45 10.55
N SER A 35 -3.59 -3.41 9.99
CA SER A 35 -3.44 -2.12 10.65
C SER A 35 -4.65 -1.19 10.48
N PHE A 36 -5.59 -1.49 9.59
CA PHE A 36 -6.82 -0.72 9.44
C PHE A 36 -7.78 -0.97 10.61
N ASP A 37 -8.56 0.04 10.96
CA ASP A 37 -9.76 -0.14 11.78
C ASP A 37 -10.82 -0.86 10.94
N GLU A 38 -11.58 -1.77 11.55
CA GLU A 38 -12.59 -2.57 10.85
C GLU A 38 -13.71 -1.73 10.23
N ASP A 39 -13.98 -0.54 10.79
CA ASP A 39 -14.99 0.41 10.29
C ASP A 39 -14.43 1.43 9.30
N ASP A 40 -13.14 1.33 8.96
CA ASP A 40 -12.52 2.20 7.96
C ASP A 40 -12.93 1.77 6.54
N ALA A 41 -13.90 2.46 5.96
CA ALA A 41 -14.40 2.16 4.62
C ALA A 41 -13.33 2.18 3.52
N ARG A 42 -12.13 2.75 3.77
CA ARG A 42 -11.00 2.70 2.83
C ARG A 42 -10.47 1.28 2.64
N LEU A 43 -10.60 0.41 3.66
CA LEU A 43 -10.19 -0.98 3.54
C LEU A 43 -11.00 -1.70 2.45
N GLU A 44 -12.32 -1.66 2.55
CA GLU A 44 -13.20 -2.30 1.56
C GLU A 44 -13.13 -1.60 0.20
N ALA A 45 -13.07 -0.27 0.18
CA ALA A 45 -13.05 0.51 -1.05
C ALA A 45 -11.75 0.38 -1.86
N ASN A 46 -10.62 0.12 -1.20
CA ASN A 46 -9.31 0.10 -1.86
C ASN A 46 -8.80 -1.31 -2.16
N TYR A 47 -9.46 -2.36 -1.66
CA TYR A 47 -8.96 -3.73 -1.82
C TYR A 47 -10.06 -4.69 -2.24
N ILE A 48 -9.77 -5.49 -3.26
CA ILE A 48 -10.59 -6.62 -3.68
C ILE A 48 -10.25 -7.79 -2.76
N GLN A 49 -11.27 -8.35 -2.10
CA GLN A 49 -11.14 -9.36 -1.07
C GLN A 49 -12.24 -10.42 -1.15
N GLY A 50 -12.06 -11.54 -0.45
CA GLY A 50 -13.06 -12.58 -0.31
C GLY A 50 -13.38 -13.32 -1.60
N GLN A 51 -14.56 -13.92 -1.65
CA GLN A 51 -15.03 -14.73 -2.78
C GLN A 51 -15.11 -13.91 -4.07
N GLN A 52 -14.51 -14.43 -5.12
CA GLN A 52 -14.57 -13.84 -6.45
C GLN A 52 -15.68 -14.50 -7.30
N TYR A 53 -16.23 -13.71 -8.21
CA TYR A 53 -17.36 -14.13 -9.04
C TYR A 53 -17.06 -13.87 -10.51
N THR A 54 -17.68 -14.68 -11.37
CA THR A 54 -17.71 -14.45 -12.82
C THR A 54 -18.53 -13.20 -13.14
N TYR A 55 -18.45 -12.72 -14.38
CA TYR A 55 -19.29 -11.62 -14.85
C TYR A 55 -20.80 -11.94 -14.72
N SER A 56 -21.18 -13.22 -14.85
CA SER A 56 -22.57 -13.69 -14.68
C SER A 56 -22.99 -13.88 -13.22
N GLY A 57 -22.09 -13.67 -12.25
CA GLY A 57 -22.37 -13.80 -10.82
C GLY A 57 -22.21 -15.22 -10.25
N GLU A 58 -21.66 -16.16 -11.01
CA GLU A 58 -21.31 -17.48 -10.51
C GLU A 58 -19.98 -17.45 -9.73
N ILE A 59 -19.77 -18.42 -8.82
CA ILE A 59 -18.51 -18.55 -8.09
C ILE A 59 -17.36 -18.77 -9.07
N LEU A 60 -16.39 -17.86 -9.07
CA LEU A 60 -15.17 -18.00 -9.85
C LEU A 60 -14.27 -19.06 -9.21
N LYS A 61 -13.73 -19.95 -10.04
CA LYS A 61 -12.89 -21.05 -9.59
C LYS A 61 -11.47 -20.93 -10.09
N ARG A 62 -10.53 -21.36 -9.27
CA ARG A 62 -9.11 -21.46 -9.60
C ARG A 62 -8.92 -22.48 -10.72
N SER A 63 -8.14 -22.13 -11.72
CA SER A 63 -7.86 -23.03 -12.86
C SER A 63 -7.03 -24.26 -12.48
N ILE A 64 -6.23 -24.14 -11.41
CA ILE A 64 -5.28 -25.19 -11.01
C ILE A 64 -5.94 -26.38 -10.32
N ASP A 65 -6.98 -26.15 -9.50
CA ASP A 65 -7.59 -27.20 -8.65
C ASP A 65 -9.12 -27.17 -8.62
N GLY A 66 -9.74 -26.22 -9.30
CA GLY A 66 -11.20 -26.08 -9.38
C GLY A 66 -11.89 -25.59 -8.11
N LYS A 67 -11.12 -25.21 -7.08
CA LYS A 67 -11.68 -24.63 -5.85
C LYS A 67 -12.15 -23.19 -6.08
N PRO A 68 -13.04 -22.67 -5.23
CA PRO A 68 -13.41 -21.26 -5.27
C PRO A 68 -12.18 -20.35 -5.18
N LEU A 69 -12.15 -19.28 -5.99
CA LEU A 69 -11.14 -18.23 -5.88
C LEU A 69 -11.56 -17.27 -4.77
N ILE A 70 -10.81 -17.25 -3.66
CA ILE A 70 -11.10 -16.43 -2.47
C ILE A 70 -9.84 -15.68 -2.11
N TYR A 71 -9.84 -14.36 -2.28
CA TYR A 71 -8.71 -13.54 -1.83
C TYR A 71 -8.72 -13.43 -0.31
N THR A 72 -7.68 -13.96 0.33
CA THR A 72 -7.47 -13.93 1.77
C THR A 72 -6.51 -12.82 2.17
N VAL A 73 -6.46 -12.46 3.45
CA VAL A 73 -5.46 -11.52 3.96
C VAL A 73 -4.08 -12.17 4.04
N ASP A 74 -4.03 -13.47 4.21
CA ASP A 74 -2.80 -14.21 4.47
C ASP A 74 -1.94 -14.36 3.22
N VAL A 75 -0.65 -14.15 3.39
CA VAL A 75 0.39 -14.38 2.39
C VAL A 75 1.54 -15.07 3.12
N PRO A 76 1.92 -16.30 2.77
CA PRO A 76 2.97 -17.03 3.51
C PRO A 76 4.34 -16.36 3.38
N SER A 77 4.75 -16.01 2.16
CA SER A 77 5.98 -15.28 1.85
C SER A 77 5.94 -14.81 0.40
N ILE A 78 6.89 -13.97 0.00
CA ILE A 78 6.99 -13.49 -1.41
C ILE A 78 7.18 -14.65 -2.40
N ASP A 79 7.91 -15.68 -2.01
CA ASP A 79 8.29 -16.81 -2.88
C ASP A 79 7.38 -18.04 -2.74
N GLN A 80 6.41 -18.02 -1.83
CA GLN A 80 5.52 -19.15 -1.55
C GLN A 80 4.03 -18.79 -1.64
N SER A 81 3.71 -17.60 -2.16
CA SER A 81 2.31 -17.18 -2.31
C SER A 81 1.62 -17.88 -3.48
N ASP A 82 0.34 -18.20 -3.28
CA ASP A 82 -0.55 -18.75 -4.32
C ASP A 82 -1.41 -17.64 -4.95
N VAL A 83 -2.18 -18.02 -5.96
CA VAL A 83 -3.00 -17.12 -6.79
C VAL A 83 -4.10 -16.38 -6.01
N ASP A 84 -4.51 -16.88 -4.86
CA ASP A 84 -5.54 -16.34 -3.99
C ASP A 84 -5.01 -15.72 -2.67
N ASP A 85 -3.70 -15.75 -2.45
CA ASP A 85 -3.09 -15.12 -1.29
C ASP A 85 -3.04 -13.59 -1.42
N GLY A 86 -3.43 -12.90 -0.35
CA GLY A 86 -3.41 -11.45 -0.22
C GLY A 86 -4.56 -10.73 -0.91
N PHE A 87 -5.02 -9.65 -0.28
CA PHE A 87 -6.00 -8.76 -0.89
C PHE A 87 -5.43 -8.04 -2.09
N ARG A 88 -6.23 -7.88 -3.15
CA ARG A 88 -5.82 -7.29 -4.42
C ARG A 88 -6.10 -5.80 -4.47
N TRP A 89 -5.34 -5.07 -5.26
CA TRP A 89 -5.53 -3.63 -5.44
C TRP A 89 -6.86 -3.34 -6.13
N GLY A 90 -7.66 -2.45 -5.55
CA GLY A 90 -8.99 -2.10 -6.04
C GLY A 90 -9.31 -0.60 -5.99
N LYS A 91 -8.34 0.24 -5.61
CA LYS A 91 -8.56 1.69 -5.47
C LYS A 91 -8.95 2.37 -6.79
N PHE A 92 -8.48 1.86 -7.90
CA PHE A 92 -8.83 2.34 -9.23
C PHE A 92 -9.81 1.37 -9.87
N GLU A 93 -10.91 1.89 -10.40
CA GLU A 93 -11.94 1.09 -11.05
C GLU A 93 -11.37 0.32 -12.24
N TYR A 94 -11.74 -0.94 -12.35
CA TYR A 94 -11.45 -1.79 -13.48
C TYR A 94 -12.72 -1.96 -14.31
N ALA A 95 -12.88 -1.08 -15.31
CA ALA A 95 -14.04 -1.08 -16.16
C ALA A 95 -14.14 -2.39 -16.97
N THR A 96 -15.37 -2.88 -17.15
CA THR A 96 -15.63 -4.08 -17.94
C THR A 96 -15.11 -3.93 -19.37
N GLY A 97 -14.41 -4.95 -19.87
CA GLY A 97 -13.93 -5.00 -21.24
C GLY A 97 -12.66 -4.19 -21.54
N ILE A 98 -11.99 -3.64 -20.52
CA ILE A 98 -10.73 -2.93 -20.74
C ILE A 98 -9.63 -3.85 -21.27
N THR A 99 -8.68 -3.23 -21.96
CA THR A 99 -7.46 -3.88 -22.45
C THR A 99 -6.44 -4.05 -21.31
N ASN A 100 -5.20 -4.30 -21.65
CA ASN A 100 -4.09 -4.35 -20.72
C ASN A 100 -3.64 -2.95 -20.19
N ARG A 101 -4.40 -1.88 -20.45
CA ARG A 101 -4.11 -0.54 -19.95
C ARG A 101 -5.36 0.16 -19.46
N LEU A 102 -5.30 0.68 -18.24
CA LEU A 102 -6.34 1.51 -17.67
C LEU A 102 -6.30 2.91 -18.29
N SER A 103 -7.49 3.47 -18.53
CA SER A 103 -7.68 4.87 -18.97
C SER A 103 -7.87 5.86 -17.82
N ASN A 104 -7.92 5.37 -16.59
CA ASN A 104 -8.04 6.20 -15.39
C ASN A 104 -6.89 7.20 -15.27
N ASP A 105 -7.19 8.41 -14.80
CA ASP A 105 -6.18 9.39 -14.47
C ASP A 105 -5.41 8.98 -13.21
N TRP A 106 -4.10 9.25 -13.20
CA TRP A 106 -3.27 9.05 -12.02
C TRP A 106 -3.20 10.34 -11.20
N PRO A 107 -3.61 10.33 -9.92
CA PRO A 107 -3.55 11.52 -9.10
C PRO A 107 -2.09 11.83 -8.73
N LEU A 108 -1.52 12.88 -9.29
CA LEU A 108 -0.21 13.39 -8.86
C LEU A 108 -0.33 14.12 -7.52
N LEU A 109 -1.35 14.96 -7.39
CA LEU A 109 -1.72 15.68 -6.16
C LEU A 109 -3.23 15.80 -6.11
N ARG A 110 -3.80 15.66 -4.91
CA ARG A 110 -5.22 15.84 -4.64
C ARG A 110 -5.42 16.62 -3.34
N TYR A 111 -6.63 17.07 -3.06
CA TYR A 111 -6.88 17.95 -1.91
C TYR A 111 -6.47 17.34 -0.57
N ALA A 112 -6.61 16.02 -0.41
CA ALA A 112 -6.11 15.32 0.78
C ALA A 112 -4.58 15.49 0.96
N ASP A 113 -3.79 15.53 -0.13
CA ASP A 113 -2.36 15.83 -0.05
C ASP A 113 -2.09 17.19 0.58
N VAL A 114 -2.85 18.22 0.16
CA VAL A 114 -2.69 19.58 0.70
C VAL A 114 -3.01 19.61 2.19
N LEU A 115 -4.10 18.95 2.61
CA LEU A 115 -4.49 18.87 4.02
C LEU A 115 -3.43 18.13 4.85
N MET A 116 -2.96 16.97 4.36
CA MET A 116 -1.96 16.16 5.07
C MET A 116 -0.59 16.84 5.11
N MET A 117 -0.14 17.50 4.03
CA MET A 117 1.10 18.30 4.05
C MET A 117 1.01 19.47 5.04
N LYS A 118 -0.15 20.14 5.13
CA LYS A 118 -0.37 21.20 6.13
C LYS A 118 -0.34 20.63 7.54
N ALA A 119 -1.02 19.50 7.78
CA ALA A 119 -1.03 18.83 9.08
C ALA A 119 0.40 18.45 9.51
N GLU A 120 1.17 17.81 8.64
CA GLU A 120 2.56 17.44 8.91
C GLU A 120 3.42 18.66 9.24
N SER A 121 3.24 19.74 8.49
CA SER A 121 3.97 21.00 8.73
C SER A 121 3.67 21.59 10.10
N LEU A 122 2.41 21.61 10.52
CA LEU A 122 2.00 22.07 11.86
C LEU A 122 2.63 21.21 12.95
N MET A 123 2.57 19.89 12.83
CA MET A 123 3.18 18.95 13.78
C MET A 123 4.68 19.17 13.92
N ARG A 124 5.40 19.27 12.80
CA ARG A 124 6.87 19.44 12.79
C ARG A 124 7.30 20.80 13.36
N LEU A 125 6.44 21.82 13.27
CA LEU A 125 6.63 23.13 13.85
C LEU A 125 6.15 23.26 15.32
N GLY A 126 5.59 22.18 15.89
CA GLY A 126 5.01 22.19 17.24
C GLY A 126 3.77 23.08 17.35
N LYS A 127 3.03 23.29 16.25
CA LYS A 127 1.80 24.08 16.21
C LYS A 127 0.58 23.16 16.26
N SER A 128 -0.49 23.64 16.86
CA SER A 128 -1.78 22.92 16.93
C SER A 128 -2.55 22.98 15.60
N GLY A 129 -3.53 22.07 15.47
CA GLY A 129 -4.49 22.03 14.37
C GLY A 129 -4.26 20.92 13.34
N ALA A 130 -3.26 20.08 13.51
CA ALA A 130 -3.01 18.94 12.65
C ALA A 130 -4.15 17.92 12.74
N GLY A 131 -4.62 17.61 13.96
CA GLY A 131 -5.71 16.67 14.21
C GLY A 131 -6.99 17.03 13.45
N ALA A 132 -7.38 18.30 13.47
CA ALA A 132 -8.58 18.76 12.74
C ALA A 132 -8.46 18.55 11.23
N LEU A 133 -7.28 18.75 10.63
CA LEU A 133 -7.05 18.54 9.21
C LEU A 133 -7.10 17.04 8.84
N VAL A 134 -6.51 16.18 9.67
CA VAL A 134 -6.54 14.74 9.47
C VAL A 134 -7.96 14.20 9.69
N THR A 135 -8.67 14.66 10.72
CA THR A 135 -10.09 14.35 10.94
C THR A 135 -10.92 14.65 9.69
N GLN A 136 -10.75 15.82 9.09
CA GLN A 136 -11.45 16.19 7.84
C GLN A 136 -11.20 15.18 6.70
N VAL A 137 -9.98 14.64 6.60
CA VAL A 137 -9.68 13.59 5.61
C VAL A 137 -10.36 12.27 5.98
N ARG A 138 -10.43 11.92 7.26
CA ARG A 138 -11.00 10.67 7.78
C ARG A 138 -12.53 10.62 7.74
N GLU A 139 -13.22 11.74 7.86
CA GLU A 139 -14.69 11.81 7.95
C GLU A 139 -15.42 11.04 6.82
N ARG A 140 -14.86 11.01 5.62
CA ARG A 140 -15.46 10.25 4.51
C ARG A 140 -15.32 8.74 4.66
N ALA A 141 -14.34 8.28 5.45
CA ALA A 141 -14.04 6.87 5.67
C ALA A 141 -14.85 6.28 6.84
N PHE A 142 -15.30 7.11 7.77
CA PHE A 142 -16.02 6.71 8.98
C PHE A 142 -17.45 7.29 9.03
N LYS A 143 -18.18 7.23 7.90
CA LYS A 143 -19.53 7.80 7.83
C LYS A 143 -20.54 7.16 8.78
N ASN A 144 -20.36 5.87 9.06
CA ASN A 144 -21.23 5.10 9.94
C ASN A 144 -20.83 5.22 11.42
N GLU A 145 -19.56 5.54 11.69
CA GLU A 145 -18.96 5.69 13.02
C GLU A 145 -18.18 7.03 13.09
N PRO A 146 -18.86 8.20 13.05
CA PRO A 146 -18.22 9.50 12.89
C PRO A 146 -17.21 9.86 13.99
N GLU A 147 -17.40 9.31 15.20
CA GLU A 147 -16.47 9.49 16.31
C GLU A 147 -15.12 8.86 16.05
N LYS A 148 -15.05 7.76 15.29
CA LYS A 148 -13.79 7.10 14.88
C LYS A 148 -13.01 7.93 13.85
N ALA A 149 -13.64 8.90 13.19
CA ALA A 149 -12.94 9.83 12.32
C ALA A 149 -12.05 10.80 13.11
N GLN A 150 -12.42 11.09 14.37
CA GLN A 150 -11.72 12.06 15.19
C GLN A 150 -10.31 11.58 15.54
N VAL A 151 -9.35 12.48 15.41
CA VAL A 151 -7.97 12.27 15.84
C VAL A 151 -7.39 13.58 16.37
N THR A 152 -6.66 13.49 17.46
CA THR A 152 -6.04 14.65 18.12
C THR A 152 -4.62 14.88 17.64
N ASP A 153 -4.09 16.10 17.84
CA ASP A 153 -2.69 16.43 17.62
C ASP A 153 -1.76 15.49 18.42
N ALA A 154 -2.13 15.18 19.67
CA ALA A 154 -1.34 14.31 20.54
C ALA A 154 -1.26 12.87 20.02
N GLU A 155 -2.36 12.31 19.53
CA GLU A 155 -2.39 10.98 18.93
C GLU A 155 -1.52 10.92 17.67
N LEU A 156 -1.60 11.91 16.78
CA LEU A 156 -0.79 11.97 15.56
C LEU A 156 0.72 12.03 15.85
N MET A 157 1.09 12.59 17.00
CA MET A 157 2.49 12.66 17.44
C MET A 157 3.00 11.34 18.04
N GLY A 158 2.12 10.40 18.31
CA GLY A 158 2.44 9.08 18.84
C GLY A 158 3.14 8.16 17.84
N GLY A 159 3.47 6.96 18.31
CA GLY A 159 4.05 5.91 17.49
C GLY A 159 3.06 5.32 16.47
N SER A 160 3.59 4.53 15.54
CA SER A 160 2.80 3.79 14.56
C SER A 160 2.06 2.62 15.23
N VAL A 161 0.84 2.36 14.78
CA VAL A 161 0.07 1.15 15.13
C VAL A 161 0.47 -0.05 14.27
N TYR A 162 1.20 0.21 13.18
CA TYR A 162 1.69 -0.86 12.31
C TYR A 162 2.71 -1.71 13.06
N ASP A 163 2.47 -3.02 13.10
CA ASP A 163 3.36 -3.95 13.77
C ASP A 163 4.53 -4.31 12.84
N TYR A 164 5.59 -3.52 12.90
CA TYR A 164 6.83 -3.78 12.18
C TYR A 164 7.49 -5.07 12.67
N GLY A 165 8.43 -5.56 11.90
CA GLY A 165 9.11 -6.84 12.09
C GLY A 165 8.91 -7.74 10.89
N ARG A 166 9.94 -8.51 10.53
CA ARG A 166 9.83 -9.46 9.42
C ARG A 166 8.80 -10.53 9.76
N ARG A 167 7.89 -10.79 8.84
CA ARG A 167 6.89 -11.86 8.92
C ARG A 167 6.77 -12.54 7.59
N ASP A 168 7.04 -13.83 7.60
CA ASP A 168 6.81 -14.74 6.49
C ASP A 168 6.86 -16.18 7.03
N SER A 169 6.76 -17.16 6.14
CA SER A 169 6.87 -18.58 6.50
C SER A 169 8.20 -18.99 7.11
N TYR A 170 9.24 -18.16 7.01
CA TYR A 170 10.57 -18.44 7.53
C TYR A 170 10.82 -17.80 8.89
N LYS A 171 10.20 -16.65 9.16
CA LYS A 171 10.50 -15.87 10.36
C LYS A 171 9.31 -14.99 10.76
N THR A 172 9.06 -14.93 12.07
CA THR A 172 8.06 -14.06 12.68
C THR A 172 8.72 -13.20 13.75
N GLU A 173 8.75 -11.89 13.53
CA GLU A 173 9.27 -10.88 14.45
C GLU A 173 8.23 -9.81 14.69
N HIS A 174 8.15 -9.31 15.93
CA HIS A 174 7.27 -8.24 16.35
C HIS A 174 8.12 -7.08 16.87
N ASP A 175 8.53 -6.19 15.97
CA ASP A 175 9.32 -5.00 16.34
C ASP A 175 8.43 -3.81 16.76
N GLY A 176 7.12 -3.88 16.45
CA GLY A 176 6.19 -2.79 16.67
C GLY A 176 6.58 -1.48 15.99
N GLY A 177 5.81 -0.43 16.23
CA GLY A 177 6.03 0.90 15.67
C GLY A 177 5.97 2.05 16.67
N THR A 178 5.87 1.74 17.98
CA THR A 178 5.67 2.76 19.04
C THR A 178 6.84 3.72 19.20
N ASP A 179 8.02 3.34 18.74
CA ASP A 179 9.25 4.15 18.75
C ASP A 179 9.37 5.12 17.56
N ILE A 180 8.45 5.04 16.59
CA ILE A 180 8.51 5.86 15.38
C ILE A 180 7.94 7.24 15.69
N LYS A 181 8.76 8.27 15.58
CA LYS A 181 8.31 9.66 15.76
C LYS A 181 7.29 10.03 14.68
N TYR A 182 6.13 10.52 15.10
CA TYR A 182 4.98 10.79 14.22
C TYR A 182 4.46 9.53 13.50
N GLY A 183 4.65 8.36 14.13
CA GLY A 183 4.30 7.07 13.52
C GLY A 183 2.81 6.95 13.22
N ARG A 184 1.95 7.45 14.13
CA ARG A 184 0.49 7.47 13.91
C ARG A 184 0.10 8.31 12.69
N PHE A 185 0.77 9.44 12.44
CA PHE A 185 0.55 10.24 11.24
C PHE A 185 1.06 9.53 9.98
N LEU A 186 2.17 8.80 10.07
CA LEU A 186 2.66 7.96 8.97
C LEU A 186 1.67 6.84 8.61
N ASP A 187 0.93 6.31 9.59
CA ASP A 187 -0.14 5.34 9.33
C ASP A 187 -1.28 6.00 8.55
N GLU A 188 -1.70 7.21 8.94
CA GLU A 188 -2.72 7.97 8.19
C GLU A 188 -2.31 8.23 6.74
N LEU A 189 -1.04 8.56 6.49
CA LEU A 189 -0.51 8.67 5.12
C LEU A 189 -0.60 7.34 4.37
N GLY A 190 -0.31 6.22 5.05
CA GLY A 190 -0.39 4.88 4.49
C GLY A 190 -1.81 4.52 4.06
N TRP A 191 -2.78 4.69 4.95
CA TRP A 191 -4.19 4.35 4.70
C TRP A 191 -4.81 5.25 3.65
N GLU A 192 -4.50 6.55 3.68
CA GLU A 192 -5.06 7.51 2.74
C GLU A 192 -4.48 7.37 1.33
N PHE A 193 -3.18 7.17 1.21
CA PHE A 193 -2.46 7.19 -0.07
C PHE A 193 -1.97 5.80 -0.52
N CYS A 194 -2.54 4.71 0.03
CA CYS A 194 -2.25 3.38 -0.49
C CYS A 194 -2.50 3.32 -2.00
N GLN A 195 -1.68 2.56 -2.71
CA GLN A 195 -1.72 2.40 -4.17
C GLN A 195 -1.46 3.69 -5.00
N GLU A 196 -1.08 4.80 -4.37
CA GLU A 196 -0.75 6.07 -5.06
C GLU A 196 0.77 6.30 -5.20
N GLY A 197 1.59 5.27 -4.96
CA GLY A 197 3.04 5.32 -5.21
C GLY A 197 3.86 6.10 -4.19
N ARG A 198 3.30 6.49 -3.04
CA ARG A 198 3.95 7.39 -2.05
C ARG A 198 4.65 6.69 -0.90
N ARG A 199 4.26 5.47 -0.55
CA ARG A 199 4.68 4.81 0.70
C ARG A 199 6.19 4.78 0.89
N ARG A 200 6.97 4.42 -0.14
CA ARG A 200 8.44 4.39 -0.06
C ARG A 200 9.02 5.76 0.31
N GLN A 201 8.53 6.82 -0.34
CA GLN A 201 8.96 8.19 -0.07
C GLN A 201 8.66 8.60 1.38
N ASP A 202 7.47 8.28 1.88
CA ASP A 202 7.08 8.58 3.24
C ASP A 202 7.93 7.80 4.25
N MET A 203 8.14 6.51 4.03
CA MET A 203 9.01 5.69 4.90
C MET A 203 10.44 6.21 4.96
N ILE A 204 11.00 6.72 3.84
CA ILE A 204 12.32 7.38 3.82
C ILE A 204 12.29 8.67 4.62
N ARG A 205 11.30 9.54 4.42
CA ARG A 205 11.16 10.83 5.13
C ARG A 205 10.97 10.67 6.64
N PHE A 206 10.37 9.57 7.07
CA PHE A 206 10.20 9.22 8.49
C PHE A 206 11.36 8.38 9.04
N GLY A 207 12.39 8.11 8.24
CA GLY A 207 13.62 7.43 8.67
C GLY A 207 13.46 5.93 8.92
N ILE A 208 12.40 5.30 8.41
CA ILE A 208 12.09 3.91 8.72
C ILE A 208 12.34 2.93 7.57
N PHE A 209 12.54 3.41 6.34
CA PHE A 209 12.65 2.55 5.17
C PHE A 209 13.78 1.52 5.26
N THR A 210 14.89 1.89 5.88
CA THR A 210 16.05 1.01 6.04
C THR A 210 16.24 0.50 7.47
N THR A 211 15.55 1.11 8.45
CA THR A 211 15.74 0.81 9.87
C THR A 211 14.70 -0.14 10.46
N LYS A 212 13.56 -0.32 9.78
CA LYS A 212 12.52 -1.27 10.17
C LYS A 212 12.45 -2.44 9.19
N ALA A 213 12.01 -3.59 9.69
CA ALA A 213 11.63 -4.75 8.88
C ALA A 213 10.11 -4.84 8.78
N TRP A 214 9.60 -5.50 7.75
CA TRP A 214 8.19 -5.84 7.56
C TRP A 214 8.07 -7.12 6.73
N PHE A 215 6.88 -7.47 6.26
CA PHE A 215 6.63 -8.71 5.51
C PHE A 215 7.74 -9.01 4.49
N SER A 216 8.42 -10.15 4.65
CA SER A 216 9.53 -10.64 3.81
C SER A 216 10.65 -9.62 3.50
N HIS A 217 10.73 -8.54 4.28
CA HIS A 217 11.71 -7.48 4.13
C HIS A 217 12.51 -7.27 5.42
N ASP A 218 13.84 -7.36 5.31
CA ASP A 218 14.76 -7.09 6.41
C ASP A 218 15.23 -5.63 6.41
N LYS A 219 15.75 -5.18 7.56
CA LYS A 219 16.50 -3.93 7.66
C LYS A 219 17.65 -3.93 6.66
N SER A 220 17.97 -2.77 6.12
CA SER A 220 19.00 -2.64 5.09
C SER A 220 19.92 -1.45 5.34
N ASP A 221 20.99 -1.35 4.56
CA ASP A 221 21.89 -0.21 4.59
C ASP A 221 21.19 1.08 4.12
N GLU A 222 21.51 2.23 4.72
CA GLU A 222 20.90 3.54 4.37
C GLU A 222 21.08 3.93 2.91
N THR A 223 22.09 3.40 2.21
CA THR A 223 22.29 3.63 0.79
C THR A 223 21.11 3.17 -0.06
N LYS A 224 20.26 2.27 0.47
CA LYS A 224 19.02 1.81 -0.18
C LYS A 224 17.91 2.87 -0.21
N ASN A 225 18.08 3.98 0.50
CA ASN A 225 17.19 5.15 0.35
C ASN A 225 17.27 5.75 -1.06
N LEU A 226 18.38 5.58 -1.76
CA LEU A 226 18.56 6.02 -3.14
C LEU A 226 18.48 4.84 -4.11
N TYR A 227 18.05 5.08 -5.32
CA TYR A 227 18.16 4.12 -6.41
C TYR A 227 19.53 4.22 -7.10
N PRO A 228 20.04 3.14 -7.70
CA PRO A 228 21.22 3.24 -8.56
C PRO A 228 20.89 4.11 -9.78
N ILE A 229 21.88 4.91 -10.22
CA ILE A 229 21.81 5.58 -11.51
C ILE A 229 22.02 4.50 -12.59
N PRO A 230 21.13 4.36 -13.57
CA PRO A 230 21.28 3.36 -14.63
C PRO A 230 22.62 3.47 -15.35
N ASN A 231 23.32 2.36 -15.58
CA ASN A 231 24.63 2.34 -16.21
C ASN A 231 24.64 3.05 -17.57
N LYS A 232 23.57 2.93 -18.36
CA LYS A 232 23.45 3.65 -19.64
C LYS A 232 23.58 5.16 -19.46
N VAL A 233 23.00 5.72 -18.38
CA VAL A 233 23.05 7.16 -18.08
C VAL A 233 24.47 7.57 -17.65
N LEU A 234 25.12 6.75 -16.82
CA LEU A 234 26.52 6.98 -16.40
C LEU A 234 27.50 6.95 -17.58
N LEU A 235 27.28 6.05 -18.55
CA LEU A 235 28.12 5.94 -19.75
C LEU A 235 27.96 7.13 -20.70
N THR A 236 26.79 7.77 -20.70
CA THR A 236 26.50 8.91 -21.59
C THR A 236 26.79 10.28 -20.96
N ASN A 237 27.05 10.33 -19.65
CA ASN A 237 27.36 11.57 -18.93
C ASN A 237 28.47 11.35 -17.90
N SER A 238 29.68 11.73 -18.27
CA SER A 238 30.88 11.60 -17.44
C SER A 238 30.88 12.46 -16.16
N ASN A 239 29.99 13.44 -16.06
CA ASN A 239 29.84 14.27 -14.86
C ASN A 239 29.04 13.56 -13.73
N LEU A 240 28.35 12.46 -14.04
CA LEU A 240 27.60 11.71 -13.06
C LEU A 240 28.49 10.67 -12.34
N LYS A 241 28.28 10.57 -11.05
CA LYS A 241 28.86 9.52 -10.22
C LYS A 241 27.73 8.65 -9.67
N GLN A 242 27.98 7.34 -9.60
CA GLN A 242 27.03 6.40 -9.01
C GLN A 242 26.72 6.76 -7.55
N ASN A 243 25.47 6.54 -7.15
CA ASN A 243 25.08 6.69 -5.75
C ASN A 243 25.85 5.71 -4.85
N PRO A 244 26.11 6.08 -3.58
CA PRO A 244 26.78 5.20 -2.63
C PRO A 244 26.10 3.83 -2.51
N GLY A 245 26.87 2.78 -2.31
CA GLY A 245 26.36 1.41 -2.14
C GLY A 245 26.05 0.66 -3.44
N TYR A 246 26.31 1.28 -4.62
CA TYR A 246 26.14 0.65 -5.92
C TYR A 246 27.46 0.66 -6.71
N SER A 247 27.79 -0.47 -7.34
CA SER A 247 28.92 -0.56 -8.29
C SER A 247 28.55 0.07 -9.64
N LYS A 248 29.59 0.50 -10.37
CA LYS A 248 29.45 0.93 -11.77
C LYS A 248 29.16 -0.27 -12.67
#